data_ba46041d800c57e7039026b584c8ffca
#
_entry.id   ba46041d800c57e7039026b584c8ffca
#
_cell.length_a   1.000
_cell.length_b   1.000
_cell.length_c   1.000
_cell.angle_alpha   90.00
_cell.angle_beta   90.00
_cell.angle_gamma   90.00
#
_symmetry.space_group_name_H-M   'P 1'
#
loop_
_entity.id
_entity.type
_entity.pdbx_description
1 polymer ?
#
loop_
_entity_poly.entity_id
_entity_poly.type
_entity_poly.pdbx_seq_one_letter_code
_entity_poly.pdbx_strand_id
1 'polypeptide(L)'
;MKKSIAPVVKAAASLNAINNQQIADTLHLSSPQAVTNKYVRDSFSGQDLTKIAALCGYKLAFVDKEGNAVLTFPTPPDERP
;
A
#
# COMPACT_ATOMS: atom_id res chain seq x y z
N MET A 1 -14.94 16.67 5.44
CA MET A 1 -13.48 16.70 5.23
C MET A 1 -13.04 15.45 4.49
N LYS A 2 -12.28 15.63 3.43
CA LYS A 2 -11.80 14.50 2.64
C LYS A 2 -10.58 13.88 3.31
N LYS A 3 -10.59 12.57 3.49
CA LYS A 3 -9.44 11.85 4.02
C LYS A 3 -8.64 11.27 2.88
N SER A 4 -7.33 11.46 2.92
CA SER A 4 -6.41 10.98 1.91
C SER A 4 -5.80 9.64 2.33
N ILE A 5 -5.60 8.76 1.36
CA ILE A 5 -4.94 7.48 1.55
C ILE A 5 -3.42 7.65 1.55
N ALA A 6 -2.91 8.57 0.72
CA ALA A 6 -1.47 8.75 0.54
C ALA A 6 -0.68 8.91 1.83
N PRO A 7 -1.10 9.73 2.81
CA PRO A 7 -0.34 9.85 4.05
C PRO A 7 -0.23 8.55 4.83
N VAL A 8 -1.27 7.70 4.78
CA VAL A 8 -1.25 6.41 5.46
C VAL A 8 -0.23 5.47 4.80
N VAL A 9 -0.23 5.44 3.47
CA VAL A 9 0.74 4.63 2.71
C VAL A 9 2.16 5.10 3.01
N LYS A 10 2.37 6.41 3.00
CA LYS A 10 3.69 6.98 3.26
C LYS A 10 4.17 6.64 4.66
N ALA A 11 3.29 6.71 5.66
CA ALA A 11 3.63 6.36 7.03
C ALA A 11 4.01 4.88 7.14
N ALA A 12 3.23 3.99 6.52
CA ALA A 12 3.53 2.56 6.55
C ALA A 12 4.87 2.26 5.89
N ALA A 13 5.16 2.89 4.76
CA ALA A 13 6.42 2.73 4.08
C ALA A 13 7.59 3.20 4.95
N SER A 14 7.45 4.37 5.58
CA SER A 14 8.49 4.92 6.45
C SER A 14 8.77 4.02 7.65
N LEU A 15 7.72 3.51 8.28
CA LEU A 15 7.85 2.63 9.44
C LEU A 15 8.59 1.34 9.11
N ASN A 16 8.55 0.92 7.86
CA ASN A 16 9.14 -0.34 7.42
C ASN A 16 10.36 -0.15 6.52
N ALA A 17 10.87 1.07 6.42
CA ALA A 17 12.03 1.40 5.60
C ALA A 17 11.86 0.99 4.14
N ILE A 18 10.65 1.16 3.61
CA ILE A 18 10.32 0.84 2.22
C ILE A 18 10.48 2.12 1.39
N ASN A 19 11.30 2.06 0.35
CA ASN A 19 11.52 3.22 -0.52
C ASN A 19 10.63 3.15 -1.76
N ASN A 20 10.62 4.24 -2.53
CA ASN A 20 9.77 4.32 -3.72
C ASN A 20 10.17 3.30 -4.79
N GLN A 21 11.44 2.93 -4.89
CA GLN A 21 11.85 1.92 -5.86
C GLN A 21 11.23 0.57 -5.54
N GLN A 22 11.19 0.20 -4.26
CA GLN A 22 10.58 -1.06 -3.82
C GLN A 22 9.07 -1.06 -4.11
N ILE A 23 8.40 0.06 -3.89
CA ILE A 23 6.98 0.20 -4.20
C ILE A 23 6.76 0.09 -5.71
N ALA A 24 7.59 0.79 -6.49
CA ALA A 24 7.47 0.75 -7.95
C ALA A 24 7.64 -0.68 -8.47
N ASP A 25 8.63 -1.41 -7.96
CA ASP A 25 8.86 -2.79 -8.37
C ASP A 25 7.65 -3.66 -8.02
N THR A 26 7.10 -3.48 -6.82
CA THR A 26 5.96 -4.26 -6.35
C THR A 26 4.70 -3.99 -7.15
N LEU A 27 4.48 -2.74 -7.55
CA LEU A 27 3.31 -2.35 -8.33
C LEU A 27 3.53 -2.42 -9.84
N HIS A 28 4.71 -2.89 -10.27
CA HIS A 28 5.08 -2.98 -11.69
C HIS A 28 5.03 -1.63 -12.40
N LEU A 29 5.49 -0.59 -11.70
CA LEU A 29 5.59 0.76 -12.26
C LEU A 29 6.96 0.96 -12.89
N SER A 30 7.02 1.87 -13.85
CA SER A 30 8.24 2.08 -14.64
C SER A 30 9.36 2.78 -13.87
N SER A 31 9.03 3.52 -12.80
CA SER A 31 10.03 4.30 -12.07
C SER A 31 9.53 4.71 -10.71
N PRO A 32 10.44 5.09 -9.80
CA PRO A 32 10.03 5.66 -8.51
C PRO A 32 9.21 6.94 -8.65
N GLN A 33 9.40 7.69 -9.74
CA GLN A 33 8.62 8.90 -10.00
C GLN A 33 7.13 8.58 -10.15
N ALA A 34 6.80 7.42 -10.70
CA ALA A 34 5.41 6.99 -10.83
C ALA A 34 4.76 6.80 -9.45
N VAL A 35 5.53 6.35 -8.47
CA VAL A 35 5.06 6.25 -7.08
C VAL A 35 4.78 7.65 -6.51
N THR A 36 5.69 8.59 -6.73
CA THR A 36 5.51 9.97 -6.30
C THR A 36 4.22 10.54 -6.89
N ASN A 37 3.95 10.26 -8.16
CA ASN A 37 2.72 10.72 -8.81
C ASN A 37 1.48 10.12 -8.15
N LYS A 38 1.53 8.86 -7.73
CA LYS A 38 0.41 8.25 -7.00
C LYS A 38 0.16 8.94 -5.66
N TYR A 39 1.22 9.32 -4.94
CA TYR A 39 1.09 10.08 -3.70
C TYR A 39 0.45 11.45 -3.95
N VAL A 40 0.94 12.16 -4.96
CA VAL A 40 0.43 13.51 -5.27
C VAL A 40 -1.05 13.45 -5.66
N ARG A 41 -1.45 12.44 -6.45
CA ARG A 41 -2.82 12.30 -6.93
C ARG A 41 -3.71 11.53 -5.95
N ASP A 42 -3.13 10.95 -4.91
CA ASP A 42 -3.86 10.09 -3.97
C ASP A 42 -4.59 8.97 -4.74
N SER A 43 -3.91 8.33 -5.67
CA SER A 43 -4.50 7.43 -6.65
C SER A 43 -4.13 5.95 -6.46
N PHE A 44 -4.04 5.50 -5.22
CA PHE A 44 -3.79 4.08 -4.93
C PHE A 44 -5.08 3.29 -5.05
N SER A 45 -5.05 2.21 -5.83
CA SER A 45 -6.20 1.30 -5.96
C SER A 45 -6.22 0.32 -4.79
N GLY A 46 -7.31 -0.43 -4.66
CA GLY A 46 -7.39 -1.49 -3.66
C GLY A 46 -6.30 -2.54 -3.85
N GLN A 47 -6.00 -2.90 -5.11
CA GLN A 47 -4.92 -3.83 -5.39
C GLN A 47 -3.56 -3.26 -5.02
N ASP A 48 -3.32 -1.98 -5.29
CA ASP A 48 -2.10 -1.32 -4.87
C ASP A 48 -1.92 -1.43 -3.37
N LEU A 49 -2.98 -1.17 -2.61
CA LEU A 49 -2.93 -1.20 -1.15
C LEU A 49 -2.65 -2.59 -0.61
N THR A 50 -3.24 -3.65 -1.21
CA THR A 50 -2.95 -5.01 -0.75
C THR A 50 -1.50 -5.39 -1.02
N LYS A 51 -0.95 -4.98 -2.15
CA LYS A 51 0.44 -5.25 -2.50
C LYS A 51 1.41 -4.50 -1.58
N ILE A 52 1.11 -3.24 -1.30
CA ILE A 52 1.94 -2.43 -0.39
C ILE A 52 1.87 -2.99 1.03
N ALA A 53 0.68 -3.38 1.49
CA ALA A 53 0.52 -3.99 2.80
C ALA A 53 1.37 -5.25 2.91
N ALA A 54 1.33 -6.11 1.90
CA ALA A 54 2.14 -7.33 1.89
C ALA A 54 3.64 -7.02 1.93
N LEU A 55 4.07 -6.00 1.19
CA LEU A 55 5.47 -5.56 1.18
C LEU A 55 5.92 -5.12 2.57
N CYS A 56 5.04 -4.49 3.33
CA CYS A 56 5.31 -4.03 4.69
C CYS A 56 5.17 -5.13 5.74
N GLY A 57 4.70 -6.31 5.36
CA GLY A 57 4.41 -7.38 6.31
C GLY A 57 3.07 -7.25 7.00
N TYR A 58 2.17 -6.46 6.44
CA TYR A 58 0.83 -6.24 6.96
C TYR A 58 -0.21 -6.89 6.08
N LYS A 59 -1.45 -6.90 6.57
CA LYS A 59 -2.61 -7.29 5.77
C LYS A 59 -3.58 -6.12 5.72
N LEU A 60 -4.23 -5.95 4.57
CA LEU A 60 -5.27 -4.96 4.43
C LEU A 60 -6.59 -5.58 4.92
N ALA A 61 -7.35 -4.83 5.71
CA ALA A 61 -8.55 -5.38 6.32
C ALA A 61 -9.59 -4.28 6.57
N PHE A 62 -10.86 -4.71 6.64
CA PHE A 62 -11.91 -3.88 7.22
C PHE A 62 -11.91 -4.12 8.72
N VAL A 63 -11.86 -3.06 9.49
CA VAL A 63 -11.89 -3.14 10.96
C VAL A 63 -13.16 -2.50 11.48
N ASP A 64 -13.64 -3.00 12.62
CA ASP A 64 -14.79 -2.39 13.26
C ASP A 64 -14.38 -1.16 14.07
N LYS A 65 -15.34 -0.55 14.77
CA LYS A 65 -15.09 0.69 15.52
C LYS A 65 -14.09 0.48 16.67
N GLU A 66 -13.97 -0.74 17.16
CA GLU A 66 -13.05 -1.09 18.23
C GLU A 66 -11.66 -1.47 17.70
N GLY A 67 -11.50 -1.47 16.39
CA GLY A 67 -10.21 -1.78 15.77
C GLY A 67 -9.97 -3.26 15.51
N ASN A 68 -10.97 -4.11 15.67
CA ASN A 68 -10.83 -5.53 15.39
C ASN A 68 -11.04 -5.82 13.92
N ALA A 69 -10.20 -6.65 13.33
CA ALA A 69 -10.32 -7.03 11.94
C ALA A 69 -11.56 -7.92 11.74
N VAL A 70 -12.46 -7.48 10.88
CA VAL A 70 -13.69 -8.23 10.57
C VAL A 70 -13.51 -9.07 9.31
N LEU A 71 -12.95 -8.45 8.25
CA LEU A 71 -12.69 -9.10 6.97
C LEU A 71 -11.31 -8.69 6.50
N THR A 72 -10.50 -9.66 6.13
CA THR A 72 -9.14 -9.41 5.67
C THR A 72 -9.07 -9.63 4.17
N PHE A 73 -8.44 -8.71 3.45
CA PHE A 73 -8.22 -8.87 2.02
C PHE A 73 -7.19 -9.96 1.79
N PRO A 74 -7.34 -10.76 0.72
CA PRO A 74 -6.35 -11.78 0.41
C PRO A 74 -5.01 -11.15 0.08
N THR A 75 -3.94 -11.79 0.55
CA THR A 75 -2.59 -11.39 0.18
C THR A 75 -2.34 -11.76 -1.28
N PRO A 76 -1.83 -10.84 -2.11
CA PRO A 76 -1.54 -11.18 -3.50
C PRO A 76 -0.54 -12.33 -3.59
N PRO A 77 -0.67 -13.19 -4.60
CA PRO A 77 0.32 -14.25 -4.79
C PRO A 77 1.69 -13.67 -5.07
N ASP A 78 2.72 -14.38 -4.62
CA ASP A 78 4.10 -14.00 -4.93
C ASP A 78 4.36 -14.29 -6.40
N GLU A 79 4.59 -13.25 -7.18
CA GLU A 79 4.80 -13.37 -8.62
C GLU A 79 6.26 -13.58 -9.00
N ARG A 80 7.16 -13.55 -8.03
CA ARG A 80 8.57 -13.72 -8.33
C ARG A 80 8.87 -15.17 -8.67
N PRO A 81 9.72 -15.40 -9.67
CA PRO A 81 10.10 -16.75 -10.04
C PRO A 81 10.85 -17.48 -8.95
#